data_9864f3f7a68ea277edc050bfbb4626dc
#
_entry.id   9864f3f7a68ea277edc050bfbb4626dc
#
_cell.length_a   1.000
_cell.length_b   1.000
_cell.length_c   1.000
_cell.angle_alpha   90.00
_cell.angle_beta   90.00
_cell.angle_gamma   90.00
#
_symmetry.space_group_name_H-M   'P 1'
#
loop_
_entity.id
_entity.type
_entity.pdbx_description
1 polymer ?
#
loop_
_entity_poly.entity_id
_entity_poly.type
_entity_poly.pdbx_seq_one_letter_code
_entity_poly.pdbx_strand_id
1 'polypeptide(L)'
;MSRAQMPPDVDAASGSKAARLFVAVDLPPDVRDALAEAVAPLRKDFPKARWVPAQNWHMTLKFLGGAPPELWDRISAAVAEVATAVAPFETHLCDLGAFPNERRGRVLWAGLVDPEDRLAALASSLDHALEPELLFTGLP
;
A
#
# COMPACT_ATOMS: atom_id res chain seq x y z
N MET A 1 7.39 -5.56 6.24
CA MET A 1 8.24 -4.40 6.04
C MET A 1 7.84 -3.63 4.80
N SER A 2 7.97 -2.33 4.84
CA SER A 2 7.59 -1.52 3.70
C SER A 2 8.66 -1.56 2.62
N ARG A 3 8.23 -1.48 1.39
CA ARG A 3 9.10 -1.42 0.23
C ARG A 3 8.37 -0.75 -0.91
N ALA A 4 9.11 -0.16 -1.83
CA ALA A 4 8.53 0.35 -3.06
C ALA A 4 8.19 -0.82 -3.97
N GLN A 5 6.96 -0.84 -4.46
CA GLN A 5 6.51 -1.89 -5.36
C GLN A 5 6.15 -1.27 -6.71
N MET A 6 6.64 -1.87 -7.76
CA MET A 6 6.25 -1.50 -9.11
C MET A 6 5.10 -2.38 -9.54
N PRO A 7 4.14 -1.83 -10.30
CA PRO A 7 3.06 -2.67 -10.82
C PRO A 7 3.63 -3.84 -11.63
N PRO A 8 3.10 -5.04 -11.44
CA PRO A 8 3.62 -6.21 -12.16
C PRO A 8 3.38 -6.15 -13.67
N ASP A 9 2.48 -5.30 -14.09
CA ASP A 9 2.12 -5.13 -15.49
C ASP A 9 2.86 -3.97 -16.16
N VAL A 10 3.89 -3.44 -15.53
CA VAL A 10 4.72 -2.43 -16.19
C VAL A 10 5.42 -3.07 -17.37
N ASP A 11 5.06 -2.62 -18.55
CA ASP A 11 5.58 -3.15 -19.78
C ASP A 11 6.86 -2.39 -20.15
N ALA A 12 7.94 -3.11 -20.37
CA ALA A 12 9.20 -2.54 -20.80
C ALA A 12 9.06 -1.83 -22.16
N ALA A 13 8.17 -2.29 -23.01
CA ALA A 13 7.91 -1.66 -24.31
C ALA A 13 7.22 -0.29 -24.16
N SER A 14 6.60 -0.03 -23.02
CA SER A 14 5.96 1.23 -22.70
C SER A 14 6.83 2.11 -21.81
N GLY A 15 8.14 1.89 -21.79
CA GLY A 15 9.05 2.49 -20.84
C GLY A 15 9.07 4.00 -20.77
N SER A 16 8.52 4.70 -21.79
CA SER A 16 8.42 6.15 -21.76
C SER A 16 7.26 6.68 -20.93
N LYS A 17 6.31 5.78 -20.56
CA LYS A 17 5.15 6.18 -19.78
C LYS A 17 5.41 6.07 -18.29
N ALA A 18 4.89 7.04 -17.55
CA ALA A 18 4.93 7.00 -16.10
C ALA A 18 4.06 5.87 -15.61
N ALA A 19 4.56 5.09 -14.66
CA ALA A 19 3.77 4.10 -13.95
C ALA A 19 3.27 4.71 -12.65
N ARG A 20 2.08 4.27 -12.22
CA ARG A 20 1.54 4.69 -10.93
C ARG A 20 2.20 3.85 -9.85
N LEU A 21 2.94 4.51 -8.98
CA LEU A 21 3.69 3.85 -7.93
C LEU A 21 3.07 4.08 -6.56
N PHE A 22 3.31 3.17 -5.67
CA PHE A 22 2.94 3.32 -4.27
C PHE A 22 3.93 2.57 -3.39
N VAL A 23 4.02 2.99 -2.15
CA VAL A 23 4.82 2.32 -1.12
C VAL A 23 3.88 1.59 -0.19
N ALA A 24 4.14 0.31 0.05
CA ALA A 24 3.23 -0.52 0.80
C ALA A 24 3.96 -1.53 1.68
N VAL A 25 3.22 -2.05 2.65
CA VAL A 25 3.65 -3.18 3.47
C VAL A 25 2.87 -4.41 3.02
N ASP A 26 3.58 -5.47 2.71
CA ASP A 26 2.97 -6.75 2.36
C ASP A 26 2.47 -7.46 3.62
N LEU A 27 1.39 -8.21 3.47
CA LEU A 27 0.89 -9.03 4.55
C LEU A 27 1.65 -10.36 4.59
N PRO A 28 2.07 -10.83 5.78
CA PRO A 28 2.61 -12.19 5.90
C PRO A 28 1.56 -13.22 5.50
N PRO A 29 1.95 -14.40 5.00
CA PRO A 29 1.00 -15.41 4.54
C PRO A 29 -0.03 -15.83 5.58
N ASP A 30 0.37 -15.99 6.83
CA ASP A 30 -0.55 -16.36 7.91
C ASP A 30 -1.60 -15.29 8.19
N VAL A 31 -1.21 -14.02 8.15
CA VAL A 31 -2.14 -12.90 8.31
C VAL A 31 -3.08 -12.82 7.12
N ARG A 32 -2.55 -13.01 5.92
CA ARG A 32 -3.36 -13.01 4.70
C ARG A 32 -4.40 -14.12 4.74
N ASP A 33 -4.02 -15.31 5.19
CA ASP A 33 -4.92 -16.45 5.29
C ASP A 33 -6.00 -16.19 6.33
N ALA A 34 -5.64 -15.63 7.48
CA ALA A 34 -6.61 -15.30 8.52
C ALA A 34 -7.62 -14.25 8.02
N LEU A 35 -7.15 -13.26 7.29
CA LEU A 35 -8.05 -12.24 6.72
C LEU A 35 -8.96 -12.86 5.67
N ALA A 36 -8.43 -13.76 4.84
CA ALA A 36 -9.23 -14.45 3.83
C ALA A 36 -10.36 -15.25 4.47
N GLU A 37 -10.09 -15.92 5.58
CA GLU A 37 -11.13 -16.61 6.33
C GLU A 37 -12.17 -15.66 6.88
N ALA A 38 -11.72 -14.53 7.42
CA ALA A 38 -12.62 -13.54 8.01
C ALA A 38 -13.58 -12.93 6.99
N VAL A 39 -13.12 -12.75 5.75
CA VAL A 39 -13.96 -12.12 4.72
C VAL A 39 -14.76 -13.13 3.90
N ALA A 40 -14.49 -14.42 4.02
CA ALA A 40 -15.18 -15.44 3.24
C ALA A 40 -16.71 -15.38 3.36
N PRO A 41 -17.31 -15.22 4.56
CA PRO A 41 -18.75 -15.06 4.65
C PRO A 41 -19.27 -13.84 3.90
N LEU A 42 -18.51 -12.76 3.88
CA LEU A 42 -18.90 -11.54 3.20
C LEU A 42 -18.94 -11.71 1.67
N ARG A 43 -18.06 -12.55 1.15
CA ARG A 43 -18.08 -12.84 -0.29
C ARG A 43 -19.38 -13.51 -0.70
N LYS A 44 -19.93 -14.35 0.15
CA LYS A 44 -21.22 -14.99 -0.11
C LYS A 44 -22.36 -14.00 -0.05
N ASP A 45 -22.28 -13.04 0.87
CA ASP A 45 -23.31 -12.03 1.03
C ASP A 45 -23.31 -10.98 -0.09
N PHE A 46 -22.14 -10.77 -0.71
CA PHE A 46 -21.97 -9.78 -1.76
C PHE A 46 -21.37 -10.41 -3.02
N PRO A 47 -22.11 -11.32 -3.68
CA PRO A 47 -21.55 -12.07 -4.82
C PRO A 47 -21.25 -11.22 -6.04
N LYS A 48 -21.86 -10.04 -6.14
CA LYS A 48 -21.63 -9.13 -7.27
C LYS A 48 -20.49 -8.15 -7.03
N ALA A 49 -19.93 -8.12 -5.84
CA ALA A 49 -18.81 -7.25 -5.52
C ALA A 49 -17.55 -7.74 -6.23
N ARG A 50 -16.69 -6.77 -6.59
CA ARG A 50 -15.38 -7.11 -7.15
C ARG A 50 -14.40 -7.28 -6.00
N TRP A 51 -13.96 -8.50 -5.77
CA TRP A 51 -13.04 -8.82 -4.69
C TRP A 51 -11.60 -8.81 -5.20
N VAL A 52 -10.75 -8.07 -4.53
CA VAL A 52 -9.33 -8.05 -4.84
C VAL A 52 -8.72 -9.40 -4.43
N PRO A 53 -7.95 -10.06 -5.32
CA PRO A 53 -7.31 -11.31 -4.95
C PRO A 53 -6.42 -11.15 -3.73
N ALA A 54 -6.40 -12.17 -2.86
CA ALA A 54 -5.66 -12.10 -1.60
C ALA A 54 -4.18 -11.80 -1.78
N GLN A 55 -3.57 -12.30 -2.84
CA GLN A 55 -2.16 -12.05 -3.12
C GLN A 55 -1.86 -10.58 -3.42
N ASN A 56 -2.89 -9.78 -3.71
CA ASN A 56 -2.74 -8.36 -3.99
C ASN A 56 -3.05 -7.49 -2.78
N TRP A 57 -3.40 -8.10 -1.65
CA TRP A 57 -3.67 -7.33 -0.44
C TRP A 57 -2.38 -6.78 0.16
N HIS A 58 -2.42 -5.51 0.50
CA HIS A 58 -1.29 -4.83 1.12
C HIS A 58 -1.79 -3.59 1.84
N MET A 59 -0.95 -3.04 2.71
CA MET A 59 -1.26 -1.79 3.38
C MET A 59 -0.46 -0.67 2.71
N THR A 60 -1.14 0.25 2.06
CA THR A 60 -0.49 1.37 1.40
C THR A 60 -0.08 2.42 2.42
N LEU A 61 1.18 2.81 2.38
CA LEU A 61 1.71 3.88 3.22
C LEU A 61 1.70 5.22 2.49
N LYS A 62 1.93 5.19 1.18
CA LYS A 62 1.96 6.41 0.39
C LYS A 62 1.72 6.10 -1.08
N PHE A 63 0.81 6.86 -1.69
CA PHE A 63 0.62 6.85 -3.13
C PHE A 63 1.53 7.92 -3.74
N LEU A 64 2.30 7.56 -4.74
CA LEU A 64 3.23 8.46 -5.41
C LEU A 64 2.66 9.05 -6.69
N GLY A 65 1.59 8.46 -7.22
CA GLY A 65 1.08 8.85 -8.53
C GLY A 65 1.96 8.37 -9.66
N GLY A 66 1.86 9.01 -10.80
CA GLY A 66 2.68 8.64 -11.96
C GLY A 66 4.13 9.08 -11.78
N ALA A 67 5.06 8.18 -12.01
CA ALA A 67 6.48 8.49 -11.95
C ALA A 67 7.18 7.87 -13.15
N PRO A 68 8.02 8.66 -13.86
CA PRO A 68 8.75 8.12 -15.00
C PRO A 68 9.81 7.11 -14.55
N PRO A 69 10.15 6.13 -15.42
CA PRO A 69 11.09 5.07 -15.05
C PRO A 69 12.45 5.57 -14.56
N GLU A 70 12.92 6.71 -15.04
CA GLU A 70 14.21 7.26 -14.64
C GLU A 70 14.26 7.64 -13.15
N LEU A 71 13.13 7.76 -12.49
CA LEU A 71 13.08 8.08 -11.06
C LEU A 71 12.88 6.85 -10.18
N TRP A 72 12.55 5.70 -10.74
CA TRP A 72 12.20 4.53 -9.93
C TRP A 72 13.33 4.09 -9.01
N ASP A 73 14.57 4.10 -9.51
CA ASP A 73 15.73 3.71 -8.68
C ASP A 73 15.95 4.69 -7.53
N ARG A 74 15.79 5.98 -7.79
CA ARG A 74 15.93 7.01 -6.75
C ARG A 74 14.84 6.89 -5.71
N ILE A 75 13.61 6.63 -6.14
CA ILE A 75 12.49 6.43 -5.23
C ILE A 75 12.73 5.19 -4.38
N SER A 76 13.15 4.09 -4.99
CA SER A 76 13.45 2.86 -4.26
C SER A 76 14.55 3.05 -3.23
N ALA A 77 15.60 3.80 -3.60
CA ALA A 77 16.70 4.09 -2.69
C ALA A 77 16.23 4.92 -1.50
N ALA A 78 15.40 5.93 -1.74
CA ALA A 78 14.85 6.76 -0.67
C ALA A 78 13.99 5.96 0.29
N VAL A 79 13.14 5.07 -0.25
CA VAL A 79 12.30 4.19 0.58
C VAL A 79 13.16 3.25 1.42
N ALA A 80 14.20 2.66 0.83
CA ALA A 80 15.09 1.75 1.54
C ALA A 80 15.80 2.48 2.69
N GLU A 81 16.22 3.71 2.46
CA GLU A 81 16.87 4.52 3.50
C GLU A 81 15.95 4.78 4.68
N VAL A 82 14.70 5.15 4.41
CA VAL A 82 13.69 5.34 5.46
C VAL A 82 13.45 4.04 6.21
N ALA A 83 13.25 2.94 5.49
CA ALA A 83 12.94 1.65 6.09
C ALA A 83 14.09 1.16 6.98
N THR A 84 15.34 1.37 6.56
CA THR A 84 16.51 0.95 7.33
C THR A 84 16.61 1.69 8.67
N ALA A 85 16.12 2.92 8.73
CA ALA A 85 16.19 3.73 9.94
C ALA A 85 15.10 3.38 10.96
N VAL A 86 14.12 2.57 10.60
CA VAL A 86 12.99 2.23 11.46
C VAL A 86 13.22 0.87 12.11
N ALA A 87 13.14 0.81 13.45
CA ALA A 87 13.20 -0.45 14.16
C ALA A 87 11.93 -1.27 13.90
N PRO A 88 12.05 -2.60 13.84
CA PRO A 88 10.86 -3.44 13.66
C PRO A 88 9.85 -3.22 14.78
N PHE A 89 8.57 -3.27 14.43
CA PHE A 89 7.50 -3.21 15.41
C PHE A 89 6.34 -4.08 14.94
N GLU A 90 5.50 -4.47 15.90
CA GLU A 90 4.34 -5.31 15.60
C GLU A 90 3.09 -4.47 15.46
N THR A 91 2.26 -4.88 14.53
CA THR A 91 0.91 -4.37 14.39
C THR A 91 0.00 -5.57 14.10
N HIS A 92 -1.30 -5.36 14.16
CA HIS A 92 -2.24 -6.44 13.86
C HIS A 92 -3.51 -5.89 13.27
N LEU A 93 -4.21 -6.76 12.54
CA LEU A 93 -5.51 -6.42 11.98
C LEU A 93 -6.54 -6.34 13.11
N CYS A 94 -7.47 -5.42 12.99
CA CYS A 94 -8.48 -5.25 14.03
C CYS A 94 -9.91 -5.34 13.50
N ASP A 95 -10.34 -4.43 12.69
CA ASP A 95 -11.74 -4.34 12.29
C ASP A 95 -11.89 -4.37 10.78
N LEU A 96 -13.11 -4.69 10.34
CA LEU A 96 -13.51 -4.55 8.94
C LEU A 96 -14.48 -3.40 8.84
N GLY A 97 -14.41 -2.68 7.74
CA GLY A 97 -15.33 -1.59 7.50
C GLY A 97 -15.55 -1.38 6.02
N ALA A 98 -16.44 -0.47 5.70
CA ALA A 98 -16.77 -0.15 4.32
C ALA A 98 -16.81 1.35 4.11
N PHE A 99 -16.42 1.77 2.93
CA PHE A 99 -16.39 3.18 2.57
C PHE A 99 -17.35 3.42 1.40
N PRO A 100 -18.20 4.46 1.39
CA PRO A 100 -18.27 5.56 2.36
C PRO A 100 -18.95 5.20 3.68
N ASN A 101 -19.74 4.14 3.73
CA ASN A 101 -20.38 3.65 4.95
C ASN A 101 -20.84 2.22 4.75
N GLU A 102 -21.28 1.56 5.81
CA GLU A 102 -21.67 0.16 5.76
C GLU A 102 -22.89 -0.13 4.89
N ARG A 103 -23.79 0.84 4.75
CA ARG A 103 -25.00 0.66 3.95
C ARG A 103 -24.76 0.81 2.45
N ARG A 104 -23.78 1.65 2.07
CA ARG A 104 -23.45 1.95 0.68
C ARG A 104 -21.99 1.70 0.39
N GLY A 105 -21.45 0.65 1.00
CA GLY A 105 -20.04 0.36 0.85
C GLY A 105 -19.65 0.04 -0.59
N ARG A 106 -18.68 0.77 -1.10
CA ARG A 106 -18.05 0.52 -2.40
C ARG A 106 -16.68 -0.12 -2.24
N VAL A 107 -16.05 0.15 -1.11
CA VAL A 107 -14.73 -0.38 -0.78
C VAL A 107 -14.83 -1.00 0.61
N LEU A 108 -14.44 -2.26 0.71
CA LEU A 108 -14.30 -2.94 1.99
C LEU A 108 -12.84 -2.82 2.40
N TRP A 109 -12.61 -2.47 3.66
CA TRP A 109 -11.26 -2.32 4.17
C TRP A 109 -11.09 -3.08 5.49
N ALA A 110 -9.85 -3.47 5.76
CA ALA A 110 -9.45 -4.02 7.05
C ALA A 110 -8.57 -3.01 7.77
N GLY A 111 -8.85 -2.78 9.05
CA GLY A 111 -8.10 -1.84 9.85
C GLY A 111 -6.88 -2.47 10.49
N LEU A 112 -5.93 -1.64 10.86
CA LEU A 112 -4.72 -2.03 11.59
C LEU A 112 -4.62 -1.21 12.86
N VAL A 113 -4.13 -1.84 13.90
CA VAL A 113 -3.75 -1.12 15.11
C VAL A 113 -2.39 -0.45 14.85
N ASP A 114 -2.29 0.84 15.16
CA ASP A 114 -1.03 1.57 15.01
C ASP A 114 -0.44 1.86 16.40
N PRO A 115 0.37 0.94 16.94
CA PRO A 115 0.92 1.14 18.28
C PRO A 115 1.87 2.33 18.31
N GLU A 116 1.63 3.25 19.22
CA GLU A 116 2.48 4.43 19.43
C GLU A 116 2.63 5.28 18.16
N ASP A 117 1.63 5.25 17.27
CA ASP A 117 1.62 6.01 16.02
C ASP A 117 2.84 5.71 15.12
N ARG A 118 3.35 4.49 15.18
CA ARG A 118 4.54 4.12 14.42
C ARG A 118 4.30 4.03 12.93
N LEU A 119 3.12 3.55 12.53
CA LEU A 119 2.77 3.53 11.10
C LEU A 119 2.60 4.94 10.56
N ALA A 120 1.96 5.81 11.34
CA ALA A 120 1.81 7.21 10.96
C ALA A 120 3.17 7.91 10.85
N ALA A 121 4.09 7.62 11.78
CA ALA A 121 5.43 8.18 11.72
C ALA A 121 6.21 7.69 10.50
N LEU A 122 6.06 6.42 10.16
CA LEU A 122 6.70 5.85 8.98
C LEU A 122 6.17 6.52 7.71
N ALA A 123 4.86 6.67 7.60
CA ALA A 123 4.25 7.34 6.45
C ALA A 123 4.74 8.79 6.34
N SER A 124 4.85 9.49 7.46
CA SER A 124 5.36 10.86 7.47
C SER A 124 6.82 10.93 7.03
N SER A 125 7.65 9.99 7.47
CA SER A 125 9.05 9.92 7.05
C SER A 125 9.16 9.67 5.55
N LEU A 126 8.28 8.84 5.00
CA LEU A 126 8.24 8.60 3.56
C LEU A 126 7.83 9.86 2.79
N ASP A 127 6.85 10.60 3.31
CA ASP A 127 6.45 11.87 2.71
C ASP A 127 7.64 12.82 2.59
N HIS A 128 8.38 13.00 3.67
CA HIS A 128 9.54 13.89 3.67
C HIS A 128 10.64 13.42 2.74
N ALA A 129 10.94 12.12 2.77
CA ALA A 129 12.03 11.57 1.96
C ALA A 129 11.72 11.60 0.46
N LEU A 130 10.45 11.45 0.10
CA LEU A 130 10.04 11.35 -1.31
C LEU A 130 9.62 12.69 -1.90
N GLU A 131 9.40 13.70 -1.07
CA GLU A 131 8.98 15.02 -1.54
C GLU A 131 9.93 15.61 -2.60
N PRO A 132 11.25 15.61 -2.42
CA PRO A 132 12.15 16.16 -3.45
C PRO A 132 12.01 15.45 -4.78
N GLU A 133 11.80 14.14 -4.77
CA GLU A 133 11.66 13.36 -6.01
C GLU A 133 10.35 13.68 -6.72
N LEU A 134 9.28 13.87 -5.96
CA LEU A 134 7.98 14.21 -6.53
C LEU A 134 7.95 15.63 -7.08
N LEU A 135 8.58 16.57 -6.39
CA LEU A 135 8.68 17.95 -6.87
C LEU A 135 9.48 18.02 -8.17
N PHE A 136 10.49 17.19 -8.30
CA PHE A 136 11.30 17.16 -9.50
C PHE A 136 10.48 16.74 -10.73
N THR A 137 9.49 15.86 -10.53
CA THR A 137 8.62 15.41 -11.63
C THR A 137 7.46 16.35 -11.90
N GLY A 138 7.25 17.35 -11.04
CA GLY A 138 6.09 18.21 -11.13
C GLY A 138 4.79 17.54 -10.68
N LEU A 139 4.86 16.41 -10.01
CA LEU A 139 3.68 15.72 -9.49
C LEU A 139 3.22 16.39 -8.19
N PRO A 140 1.89 16.45 -7.97
CA PRO A 140 1.34 17.02 -6.73
C PRO A 140 1.61 16.15 -5.51
#